data_5b03719ccdd7ff163c9b3edaf40b1b04
#
_entry.id   5b03719ccdd7ff163c9b3edaf40b1b04
#
_cell.length_a   1.000
_cell.length_b   1.000
_cell.length_c   1.000
_cell.angle_alpha   90.00
_cell.angle_beta   90.00
_cell.angle_gamma   90.00
#
_symmetry.space_group_name_H-M   'P 1'
#
loop_
_entity.id
_entity.type
_entity.pdbx_description
1 polymer ?
#
loop_
_entity_poly.entity_id
_entity_poly.type
_entity_poly.pdbx_seq_one_letter_code
_entity_poly.pdbx_strand_id
1 'polypeptide(L)'
;MDTYAARLSKLPVNPSIAAKVLKMADSQDVSFGALEEVIMADPGLTARILRIANSALYARQTKVTRLQTAFTLLGTKTIRNLVILATGSSLFRRDLASSFYAYFWTHALATAFLARDLAARCGFGQHAEECFVAGLLHDVGQVAFLLESPKAYEALVLEARLKGRCVSELETEAYGTDHKRVGAEVLASWSFPAVYVDAALEHGSPNAASASKQVVAAVTAADLVGANWAREPDPPRPLAGLAPF
;
A
#
# COMPACT_ATOMS: atom_id res chain seq x y z
N MET A 1 6.43 -5.01 26.49
CA MET A 1 6.31 -5.66 25.16
C MET A 1 6.46 -4.60 24.10
N ASP A 2 7.38 -4.77 23.16
CA ASP A 2 7.47 -3.84 22.02
C ASP A 2 6.17 -3.92 21.22
N THR A 3 5.54 -2.79 20.94
CA THR A 3 4.34 -2.74 20.11
C THR A 3 4.66 -3.18 18.67
N TYR A 4 3.67 -3.68 17.92
CA TYR A 4 3.86 -4.05 16.51
C TYR A 4 4.44 -2.88 15.70
N ALA A 5 4.00 -1.65 15.98
CA ALA A 5 4.55 -0.43 15.37
C ALA A 5 6.05 -0.27 15.63
N ALA A 6 6.54 -0.55 16.86
CA ALA A 6 7.97 -0.48 17.18
C ALA A 6 8.80 -1.55 16.46
N ARG A 7 8.23 -2.72 16.18
CA ARG A 7 8.89 -3.78 15.39
C ARG A 7 8.98 -3.40 13.92
N LEU A 8 7.94 -2.82 13.34
CA LEU A 8 7.92 -2.36 11.95
C LEU A 8 8.83 -1.13 11.73
N SER A 9 9.11 -0.33 12.77
CA SER A 9 10.06 0.78 12.66
C SER A 9 11.51 0.33 12.41
N LYS A 10 11.83 -0.95 12.67
CA LYS A 10 13.14 -1.57 12.42
C LYS A 10 13.32 -2.06 10.97
N LEU A 11 12.33 -1.86 10.10
CA LEU A 11 12.43 -2.25 8.69
C LEU A 11 13.48 -1.39 7.96
N PRO A 12 14.20 -1.96 6.96
CA PRO A 12 15.31 -1.29 6.28
C PRO A 12 14.89 -0.15 5.33
N VAL A 13 13.65 0.27 5.40
CA VAL A 13 13.10 1.40 4.64
C VAL A 13 12.54 2.40 5.62
N ASN A 14 12.77 3.67 5.34
CA ASN A 14 12.24 4.76 6.14
C ASN A 14 10.85 5.18 5.63
N PRO A 15 9.74 4.63 6.19
CA PRO A 15 8.40 4.98 5.74
C PRO A 15 8.07 6.46 5.99
N SER A 16 8.84 7.13 6.85
CA SER A 16 8.68 8.56 7.11
C SER A 16 8.94 9.41 5.87
N ILE A 17 9.75 8.93 4.91
CA ILE A 17 9.96 9.60 3.63
C ILE A 17 8.67 9.58 2.82
N ALA A 18 7.99 8.44 2.72
CA ALA A 18 6.71 8.34 2.02
C ALA A 18 5.65 9.24 2.66
N ALA A 19 5.54 9.24 4.00
CA ALA A 19 4.64 10.12 4.73
C ALA A 19 4.96 11.60 4.49
N LYS A 20 6.25 11.97 4.46
CA LYS A 20 6.68 13.33 4.19
C LYS A 20 6.34 13.76 2.77
N VAL A 21 6.58 12.90 1.77
CA VAL A 21 6.23 13.15 0.37
C VAL A 21 4.71 13.30 0.20
N LEU A 22 3.90 12.47 0.88
CA LEU A 22 2.45 12.60 0.88
C LEU A 22 1.99 13.96 1.39
N LYS A 23 2.46 14.37 2.57
CA LYS A 23 2.13 15.67 3.17
C LYS A 23 2.54 16.83 2.29
N MET A 24 3.73 16.74 1.67
CA MET A 24 4.22 17.78 0.76
C MET A 24 3.39 17.86 -0.51
N ALA A 25 3.06 16.74 -1.13
CA ALA A 25 2.34 16.70 -2.40
C ALA A 25 0.88 17.19 -2.31
N ASP A 26 0.31 17.26 -1.11
CA ASP A 26 -1.04 17.78 -0.87
C ASP A 26 -1.05 19.31 -0.68
N SER A 27 0.11 19.96 -0.51
CA SER A 27 0.19 21.42 -0.40
C SER A 27 0.34 22.06 -1.78
N GLN A 28 -0.43 23.13 -2.03
CA GLN A 28 -0.44 23.84 -3.32
C GLN A 28 0.90 24.54 -3.66
N ASP A 29 1.78 24.73 -2.68
CA ASP A 29 2.99 25.53 -2.78
C ASP A 29 4.30 24.71 -2.80
N VAL A 30 4.23 23.38 -2.91
CA VAL A 30 5.47 22.57 -2.89
C VAL A 30 6.19 22.61 -4.23
N SER A 31 7.42 23.10 -4.20
CA SER A 31 8.31 23.08 -5.35
C SER A 31 8.76 21.63 -5.66
N PHE A 32 8.92 21.33 -6.95
CA PHE A 32 9.51 20.07 -7.39
C PHE A 32 10.88 19.81 -6.74
N GLY A 33 11.70 20.86 -6.54
CA GLY A 33 13.01 20.75 -5.89
C GLY A 33 12.94 20.25 -4.45
N ALA A 34 11.95 20.69 -3.68
CA ALA A 34 11.79 20.23 -2.30
C ALA A 34 11.38 18.75 -2.23
N LEU A 35 10.52 18.27 -3.16
CA LEU A 35 10.19 16.84 -3.28
C LEU A 35 11.40 16.03 -3.74
N GLU A 36 12.16 16.54 -4.71
CA GLU A 36 13.37 15.89 -5.22
C GLU A 36 14.39 15.68 -4.11
N GLU A 37 14.68 16.70 -3.28
CA GLU A 37 15.59 16.60 -2.14
C GLU A 37 15.18 15.51 -1.15
N VAL A 38 13.89 15.42 -0.84
CA VAL A 38 13.37 14.38 0.08
C VAL A 38 13.53 12.98 -0.50
N ILE A 39 13.29 12.80 -1.80
CA ILE A 39 13.45 11.52 -2.48
C ILE A 39 14.93 11.14 -2.63
N MET A 40 15.79 12.10 -2.95
CA MET A 40 17.23 11.91 -3.11
C MET A 40 17.94 11.54 -1.80
N ALA A 41 17.34 11.88 -0.65
CA ALA A 41 17.86 11.45 0.65
C ALA A 41 17.89 9.92 0.82
N ASP A 42 17.15 9.17 0.00
CA ASP A 42 17.19 7.70 -0.08
C ASP A 42 17.59 7.25 -1.50
N PRO A 43 18.86 6.87 -1.71
CA PRO A 43 19.34 6.41 -3.02
C PRO A 43 18.62 5.16 -3.53
N GLY A 44 18.19 4.28 -2.62
CA GLY A 44 17.42 3.08 -2.95
C GLY A 44 16.03 3.43 -3.51
N LEU A 45 15.35 4.37 -2.87
CA LEU A 45 14.07 4.91 -3.33
C LEU A 45 14.21 5.60 -4.68
N THR A 46 15.22 6.47 -4.83
CA THR A 46 15.53 7.15 -6.09
C THR A 46 15.71 6.14 -7.23
N ALA A 47 16.53 5.10 -7.03
CA ALA A 47 16.78 4.08 -8.04
C ALA A 47 15.50 3.29 -8.41
N ARG A 48 14.63 3.02 -7.44
CA ARG A 48 13.35 2.33 -7.69
C ARG A 48 12.39 3.21 -8.49
N ILE A 49 12.25 4.49 -8.15
CA ILE A 49 11.39 5.43 -8.89
C ILE A 49 11.85 5.53 -10.35
N LEU A 50 13.16 5.70 -10.58
CA LEU A 50 13.70 5.75 -11.94
C LEU A 50 13.49 4.44 -12.71
N ARG A 51 13.57 3.29 -12.04
CA ARG A 51 13.27 2.00 -12.65
C ARG A 51 11.82 1.89 -13.07
N ILE A 52 10.89 2.31 -12.21
CA ILE A 52 9.45 2.31 -12.51
C ILE A 52 9.14 3.30 -13.63
N ALA A 53 9.72 4.50 -13.61
CA ALA A 53 9.57 5.49 -14.68
C ALA A 53 10.06 4.98 -16.05
N ASN A 54 11.00 4.04 -16.05
CA ASN A 54 11.53 3.40 -17.28
C ASN A 54 10.85 2.03 -17.58
N SER A 55 9.84 1.63 -16.81
CA SER A 55 9.12 0.39 -17.08
C SER A 55 8.25 0.51 -18.34
N ALA A 56 7.83 -0.63 -18.89
CA ALA A 56 6.97 -0.67 -20.07
C ALA A 56 5.65 0.12 -19.91
N LEU A 57 5.18 0.29 -18.66
CA LEU A 57 3.97 1.05 -18.35
C LEU A 57 4.11 2.56 -18.62
N TYR A 58 5.33 3.10 -18.45
CA TYR A 58 5.64 4.53 -18.63
C TYR A 58 6.69 4.78 -19.72
N ALA A 59 7.15 3.73 -20.40
CA ALA A 59 8.24 3.77 -21.36
C ALA A 59 7.99 4.81 -22.45
N ARG A 60 8.99 5.67 -22.67
CA ARG A 60 9.10 6.58 -23.80
C ARG A 60 10.37 6.28 -24.59
N GLN A 61 10.53 6.93 -25.72
CA GLN A 61 11.69 6.72 -26.62
C GLN A 61 13.05 7.03 -25.95
N THR A 62 13.05 7.86 -24.90
CA THR A 62 14.24 8.26 -24.15
C THR A 62 14.21 7.77 -22.73
N LYS A 63 15.32 7.19 -22.27
CA LYS A 63 15.49 6.69 -20.90
C LYS A 63 15.51 7.84 -19.90
N VAL A 64 14.70 7.74 -18.85
CA VAL A 64 14.66 8.68 -17.74
C VAL A 64 15.82 8.38 -16.77
N THR A 65 16.75 9.33 -16.64
CA THR A 65 17.94 9.19 -15.79
C THR A 65 17.96 10.14 -14.59
N ARG A 66 17.09 11.15 -14.59
CA ARG A 66 16.99 12.17 -13.55
C ARG A 66 15.59 12.24 -12.98
N LEU A 67 15.46 12.44 -11.67
CA LEU A 67 14.17 12.63 -11.01
C LEU A 67 13.40 13.82 -11.59
N GLN A 68 14.06 14.93 -11.88
CA GLN A 68 13.44 16.09 -12.52
C GLN A 68 12.75 15.75 -13.84
N THR A 69 13.39 14.90 -14.66
CA THR A 69 12.79 14.39 -15.89
C THR A 69 11.57 13.49 -15.58
N ALA A 70 11.67 12.65 -14.56
CA ALA A 70 10.55 11.83 -14.10
C ALA A 70 9.37 12.71 -13.63
N PHE A 71 9.63 13.76 -12.86
CA PHE A 71 8.60 14.72 -12.43
C PHE A 71 7.91 15.40 -13.61
N THR A 72 8.68 15.87 -14.58
CA THR A 72 8.13 16.53 -15.78
C THR A 72 7.27 15.60 -16.63
N LEU A 73 7.67 14.33 -16.73
CA LEU A 73 6.99 13.35 -17.56
C LEU A 73 5.76 12.73 -16.90
N LEU A 74 5.85 12.45 -15.60
CA LEU A 74 4.85 11.68 -14.85
C LEU A 74 3.91 12.56 -14.03
N GLY A 75 4.36 13.77 -13.70
CA GLY A 75 3.65 14.68 -12.81
C GLY A 75 3.79 14.30 -11.32
N THR A 76 3.52 15.26 -10.45
CA THR A 76 3.70 15.14 -8.99
C THR A 76 2.86 14.01 -8.39
N LYS A 77 1.60 13.87 -8.83
CA LYS A 77 0.69 12.83 -8.33
C LYS A 77 1.22 11.43 -8.62
N THR A 78 1.70 11.18 -9.82
CA THR A 78 2.28 9.88 -10.20
C THR A 78 3.56 9.60 -9.42
N ILE A 79 4.46 10.59 -9.27
CA ILE A 79 5.68 10.44 -8.47
C ILE A 79 5.34 10.10 -7.02
N ARG A 80 4.34 10.79 -6.42
CA ARG A 80 3.85 10.46 -5.08
C ARG A 80 3.48 8.98 -4.96
N ASN A 81 2.67 8.48 -5.89
CA ASN A 81 2.25 7.08 -5.90
C ASN A 81 3.45 6.13 -6.08
N LEU A 82 4.41 6.50 -6.94
CA LEU A 82 5.64 5.73 -7.12
C LEU A 82 6.50 5.67 -5.86
N VAL A 83 6.57 6.77 -5.09
CA VAL A 83 7.25 6.78 -3.78
C VAL A 83 6.60 5.80 -2.83
N ILE A 84 5.26 5.79 -2.77
CA ILE A 84 4.52 4.90 -1.88
C ILE A 84 4.66 3.44 -2.33
N LEU A 85 4.53 3.18 -3.62
CA LEU A 85 4.78 1.84 -4.20
C LEU A 85 6.19 1.34 -3.89
N ALA A 86 7.21 2.19 -4.10
CA ALA A 86 8.59 1.83 -3.85
C ALA A 86 8.86 1.61 -2.35
N THR A 87 8.26 2.41 -1.49
CA THR A 87 8.35 2.25 -0.03
C THR A 87 7.60 1.00 0.42
N GLY A 88 6.37 0.82 -0.04
CA GLY A 88 5.56 -0.37 0.25
C GLY A 88 6.26 -1.66 -0.16
N SER A 89 6.78 -1.73 -1.40
CA SER A 89 7.49 -2.93 -1.90
C SER A 89 8.75 -3.27 -1.10
N SER A 90 9.32 -2.33 -0.38
CA SER A 90 10.51 -2.53 0.42
C SER A 90 10.22 -2.91 1.89
N LEU A 91 9.00 -2.67 2.36
CA LEU A 91 8.52 -3.25 3.61
C LEU A 91 8.53 -4.78 3.54
N PHE A 92 8.52 -5.31 2.33
CA PHE A 92 8.47 -6.72 2.05
C PHE A 92 9.87 -7.22 1.68
N ARG A 93 10.52 -7.93 2.59
CA ARG A 93 11.85 -8.49 2.36
C ARG A 93 11.80 -9.59 1.31
N ARG A 94 12.78 -9.60 0.40
CA ARG A 94 12.93 -10.66 -0.62
C ARG A 94 13.09 -12.07 -0.04
N ASP A 95 13.51 -12.17 1.22
CA ASP A 95 13.73 -13.43 1.94
C ASP A 95 12.40 -14.13 2.29
N LEU A 96 11.28 -13.40 2.20
CA LEU A 96 9.92 -13.95 2.33
C LEU A 96 9.36 -14.36 0.96
N ALA A 97 10.16 -15.08 0.16
CA ALA A 97 9.74 -15.60 -1.16
C ALA A 97 8.70 -16.72 -1.02
N SER A 98 7.62 -16.48 -0.25
CA SER A 98 6.47 -17.37 -0.16
C SER A 98 5.43 -16.99 -1.20
N SER A 99 4.61 -17.96 -1.60
CA SER A 99 3.43 -17.74 -2.44
C SER A 99 2.45 -16.77 -1.80
N PHE A 100 2.42 -16.73 -0.46
CA PHE A 100 1.61 -15.79 0.32
C PHE A 100 2.04 -14.33 0.09
N TYR A 101 3.35 -14.07 0.04
CA TYR A 101 3.87 -12.75 -0.24
C TYR A 101 3.43 -12.21 -1.62
N ALA A 102 3.58 -13.03 -2.64
CA ALA A 102 3.13 -12.67 -3.99
C ALA A 102 1.62 -12.39 -4.03
N TYR A 103 0.84 -13.22 -3.32
CA TYR A 103 -0.59 -13.04 -3.16
C TYR A 103 -0.93 -11.70 -2.46
N PHE A 104 -0.32 -11.44 -1.31
CA PHE A 104 -0.54 -10.22 -0.53
C PHE A 104 -0.29 -8.96 -1.37
N TRP A 105 0.86 -8.95 -2.08
CA TRP A 105 1.23 -7.81 -2.92
C TRP A 105 0.27 -7.63 -4.11
N THR A 106 -0.12 -8.73 -4.75
CA THR A 106 -1.08 -8.70 -5.86
C THR A 106 -2.44 -8.19 -5.38
N HIS A 107 -2.90 -8.63 -4.21
CA HIS A 107 -4.12 -8.17 -3.59
C HIS A 107 -4.06 -6.65 -3.29
N ALA A 108 -3.02 -6.19 -2.64
CA ALA A 108 -2.84 -4.76 -2.32
C ALA A 108 -2.84 -3.88 -3.58
N LEU A 109 -2.16 -4.30 -4.64
CA LEU A 109 -2.16 -3.58 -5.93
C LEU A 109 -3.54 -3.61 -6.60
N ALA A 110 -4.20 -4.75 -6.63
CA ALA A 110 -5.55 -4.88 -7.21
C ALA A 110 -6.53 -3.97 -6.48
N THR A 111 -6.53 -3.99 -5.14
CA THR A 111 -7.36 -3.11 -4.31
C THR A 111 -7.05 -1.63 -4.58
N ALA A 112 -5.78 -1.26 -4.72
CA ALA A 112 -5.39 0.12 -5.03
C ALA A 112 -5.95 0.61 -6.36
N PHE A 113 -5.79 -0.18 -7.43
CA PHE A 113 -6.29 0.18 -8.77
C PHE A 113 -7.82 0.20 -8.81
N LEU A 114 -8.49 -0.78 -8.20
CA LEU A 114 -9.96 -0.84 -8.14
C LEU A 114 -10.54 0.32 -7.33
N ALA A 115 -9.97 0.65 -6.16
CA ALA A 115 -10.42 1.77 -5.34
C ALA A 115 -10.29 3.10 -6.09
N ARG A 116 -9.20 3.31 -6.82
CA ARG A 116 -9.01 4.48 -7.68
C ARG A 116 -10.06 4.57 -8.80
N ASP A 117 -10.31 3.47 -9.49
CA ASP A 117 -11.28 3.42 -10.60
C ASP A 117 -12.71 3.63 -10.08
N LEU A 118 -13.07 3.03 -8.93
CA LEU A 118 -14.33 3.27 -8.25
C LEU A 118 -14.51 4.74 -7.89
N ALA A 119 -13.51 5.39 -7.31
CA ALA A 119 -13.57 6.81 -6.98
C ALA A 119 -13.87 7.67 -8.23
N ALA A 120 -13.16 7.39 -9.34
CA ALA A 120 -13.34 8.10 -10.59
C ALA A 120 -14.76 7.92 -11.17
N ARG A 121 -15.34 6.72 -11.06
CA ARG A 121 -16.67 6.38 -11.61
C ARG A 121 -17.83 6.77 -10.70
N CYS A 122 -17.63 6.83 -9.39
CA CYS A 122 -18.69 7.09 -8.41
C CYS A 122 -18.84 8.58 -8.04
N GLY A 123 -18.23 9.50 -8.79
CA GLY A 123 -18.43 10.94 -8.62
C GLY A 123 -17.55 11.61 -7.56
N PHE A 124 -16.52 10.92 -7.05
CA PHE A 124 -15.54 11.49 -6.12
C PHE A 124 -14.09 11.31 -6.63
N GLY A 125 -13.92 11.48 -7.94
CA GLY A 125 -12.62 11.35 -8.61
C GLY A 125 -11.53 12.30 -8.11
N GLN A 126 -11.88 13.37 -7.40
CA GLN A 126 -10.90 14.23 -6.68
C GLN A 126 -10.11 13.44 -5.62
N HIS A 127 -10.67 12.35 -5.08
CA HIS A 127 -10.03 11.46 -4.10
C HIS A 127 -9.42 10.20 -4.74
N ALA A 128 -9.39 10.08 -6.07
CA ALA A 128 -8.95 8.86 -6.75
C ALA A 128 -7.51 8.45 -6.35
N GLU A 129 -6.61 9.42 -6.21
CA GLU A 129 -5.23 9.15 -5.82
C GLU A 129 -5.10 8.77 -4.34
N GLU A 130 -5.93 9.36 -3.47
CA GLU A 130 -6.01 8.96 -2.07
C GLU A 130 -6.56 7.53 -1.94
N CYS A 131 -7.57 7.19 -2.73
CA CYS A 131 -8.13 5.84 -2.79
C CYS A 131 -7.07 4.82 -3.24
N PHE A 132 -6.23 5.17 -4.23
CA PHE A 132 -5.12 4.32 -4.66
C PHE A 132 -4.16 4.02 -3.52
N VAL A 133 -3.69 5.06 -2.83
CA VAL A 133 -2.73 4.93 -1.72
C VAL A 133 -3.36 4.18 -0.55
N ALA A 134 -4.59 4.52 -0.20
CA ALA A 134 -5.33 3.85 0.87
C ALA A 134 -5.52 2.36 0.57
N GLY A 135 -5.90 2.02 -0.67
CA GLY A 135 -6.02 0.64 -1.12
C GLY A 135 -4.70 -0.13 -1.10
N LEU A 136 -3.58 0.53 -1.37
CA LEU A 136 -2.27 -0.11 -1.29
C LEU A 136 -1.84 -0.40 0.17
N LEU A 137 -2.26 0.43 1.12
CA LEU A 137 -1.81 0.39 2.50
C LEU A 137 -2.82 -0.25 3.47
N HIS A 138 -4.05 -0.55 3.03
CA HIS A 138 -5.13 -0.97 3.92
C HIS A 138 -4.76 -2.16 4.81
N ASP A 139 -4.02 -3.11 4.26
CA ASP A 139 -3.61 -4.36 4.90
C ASP A 139 -2.18 -4.34 5.46
N VAL A 140 -1.55 -3.16 5.58
CA VAL A 140 -0.15 -3.06 6.06
C VAL A 140 0.09 -3.74 7.41
N GLY A 141 -0.93 -3.84 8.25
CA GLY A 141 -0.86 -4.53 9.54
C GLY A 141 -0.61 -6.03 9.43
N GLN A 142 -1.04 -6.69 8.34
CA GLN A 142 -0.74 -8.11 8.10
C GLN A 142 0.77 -8.37 8.00
N VAL A 143 1.52 -7.38 7.50
CA VAL A 143 2.99 -7.46 7.42
C VAL A 143 3.63 -7.63 8.78
N ALA A 144 3.06 -7.01 9.82
CA ALA A 144 3.58 -7.13 11.19
C ALA A 144 3.50 -8.57 11.70
N PHE A 145 2.38 -9.24 11.48
CA PHE A 145 2.20 -10.65 11.85
C PHE A 145 3.07 -11.56 11.00
N LEU A 146 3.15 -11.30 9.70
CA LEU A 146 3.99 -12.05 8.77
C LEU A 146 5.48 -11.98 9.16
N LEU A 147 5.97 -10.83 9.60
CA LEU A 147 7.35 -10.66 10.04
C LEU A 147 7.63 -11.35 11.39
N GLU A 148 6.63 -11.43 12.25
CA GLU A 148 6.78 -12.09 13.55
C GLU A 148 6.84 -13.61 13.41
N SER A 149 5.93 -14.18 12.64
CA SER A 149 5.80 -15.64 12.49
C SER A 149 5.25 -16.01 11.12
N PRO A 150 6.07 -15.99 10.05
CA PRO A 150 5.61 -16.16 8.67
C PRO A 150 4.73 -17.40 8.48
N LYS A 151 5.24 -18.57 8.89
CA LYS A 151 4.53 -19.84 8.71
C LYS A 151 3.21 -19.93 9.48
N ALA A 152 3.18 -19.40 10.71
CA ALA A 152 1.97 -19.43 11.52
C ALA A 152 0.91 -18.49 10.95
N TYR A 153 1.31 -17.30 10.48
CA TYR A 153 0.39 -16.36 9.88
C TYR A 153 -0.14 -16.82 8.52
N GLU A 154 0.72 -17.40 7.67
CA GLU A 154 0.29 -18.03 6.42
C GLU A 154 -0.75 -19.13 6.65
N ALA A 155 -0.54 -19.97 7.66
CA ALA A 155 -1.48 -21.02 8.03
C ALA A 155 -2.82 -20.45 8.52
N LEU A 156 -2.79 -19.37 9.33
CA LEU A 156 -3.98 -18.68 9.81
C LEU A 156 -4.81 -18.10 8.65
N VAL A 157 -4.17 -17.43 7.71
CA VAL A 157 -4.87 -16.86 6.54
C VAL A 157 -5.44 -17.95 5.65
N LEU A 158 -4.71 -19.06 5.47
CA LEU A 158 -5.22 -20.22 4.73
C LEU A 158 -6.43 -20.85 5.44
N GLU A 159 -6.39 -20.97 6.76
CA GLU A 159 -7.50 -21.46 7.57
C GLU A 159 -8.74 -20.58 7.41
N ALA A 160 -8.57 -19.24 7.50
CA ALA A 160 -9.65 -18.28 7.28
C ALA A 160 -10.35 -18.51 5.95
N ARG A 161 -9.57 -18.70 4.89
CA ARG A 161 -10.10 -18.95 3.54
C ARG A 161 -10.85 -20.28 3.44
N LEU A 162 -10.26 -21.37 3.94
CA LEU A 162 -10.85 -22.70 3.86
C LEU A 162 -12.15 -22.80 4.65
N LYS A 163 -12.23 -22.13 5.78
CA LYS A 163 -13.40 -22.13 6.67
C LYS A 163 -14.40 -21.00 6.39
N GLY A 164 -14.10 -20.08 5.46
CA GLY A 164 -14.95 -18.91 5.18
C GLY A 164 -15.07 -17.95 6.37
N ARG A 165 -14.05 -17.91 7.25
CA ARG A 165 -13.99 -17.01 8.41
C ARG A 165 -13.29 -15.70 8.06
N CYS A 166 -13.59 -14.65 8.81
CA CYS A 166 -12.87 -13.38 8.70
C CYS A 166 -11.44 -13.53 9.26
N VAL A 167 -10.45 -13.05 8.52
CA VAL A 167 -9.03 -13.07 8.95
C VAL A 167 -8.87 -12.29 10.27
N SER A 168 -9.50 -11.11 10.38
CA SER A 168 -9.45 -10.27 11.60
C SER A 168 -9.95 -10.98 12.86
N GLU A 169 -10.95 -11.89 12.73
CA GLU A 169 -11.43 -12.69 13.87
C GLU A 169 -10.37 -13.68 14.32
N LEU A 170 -9.77 -14.41 13.38
CA LEU A 170 -8.71 -15.39 13.70
C LEU A 170 -7.46 -14.71 14.25
N GLU A 171 -7.10 -13.53 13.72
CA GLU A 171 -6.02 -12.71 14.26
C GLU A 171 -6.28 -12.30 15.71
N THR A 172 -7.51 -11.83 16.00
CA THR A 172 -7.90 -11.44 17.37
C THR A 172 -7.84 -12.64 18.32
N GLU A 173 -8.28 -13.83 17.87
CA GLU A 173 -8.18 -15.06 18.65
C GLU A 173 -6.71 -15.46 18.94
N ALA A 174 -5.84 -15.34 17.93
CA ALA A 174 -4.45 -15.80 18.00
C ALA A 174 -3.50 -14.78 18.67
N TYR A 175 -3.70 -13.48 18.40
CA TYR A 175 -2.75 -12.42 18.75
C TYR A 175 -3.32 -11.34 19.67
N GLY A 176 -4.63 -11.39 20.02
CA GLY A 176 -5.31 -10.41 20.86
C GLY A 176 -5.59 -9.07 20.18
N THR A 177 -5.28 -8.95 18.88
CA THR A 177 -5.52 -7.77 18.03
C THR A 177 -5.64 -8.22 16.58
N ASP A 178 -6.08 -7.33 15.69
CA ASP A 178 -6.21 -7.59 14.27
C ASP A 178 -5.32 -6.67 13.41
N HIS A 179 -5.17 -7.03 12.11
CA HIS A 179 -4.34 -6.26 11.17
C HIS A 179 -4.84 -4.83 10.95
N LYS A 180 -6.13 -4.56 11.14
CA LYS A 180 -6.71 -3.22 10.94
C LYS A 180 -6.20 -2.26 12.00
N ARG A 181 -6.27 -2.68 13.27
CA ARG A 181 -5.74 -1.91 14.41
C ARG A 181 -4.24 -1.75 14.33
N VAL A 182 -3.53 -2.84 14.08
CA VAL A 182 -2.07 -2.81 13.92
C VAL A 182 -1.67 -1.91 12.75
N GLY A 183 -2.35 -2.00 11.61
CA GLY A 183 -2.10 -1.16 10.45
C GLY A 183 -2.32 0.33 10.72
N ALA A 184 -3.41 0.67 11.40
CA ALA A 184 -3.70 2.04 11.81
C ALA A 184 -2.63 2.60 12.76
N GLU A 185 -2.23 1.83 13.79
CA GLU A 185 -1.15 2.21 14.72
C GLU A 185 0.18 2.43 14.00
N VAL A 186 0.50 1.54 13.06
CA VAL A 186 1.72 1.63 12.25
C VAL A 186 1.72 2.88 11.39
N LEU A 187 0.66 3.13 10.64
CA LEU A 187 0.56 4.31 9.78
C LEU A 187 0.57 5.61 10.60
N ALA A 188 -0.10 5.64 11.75
CA ALA A 188 -0.05 6.76 12.67
C ALA A 188 1.37 7.01 13.21
N SER A 189 2.08 5.95 13.63
CA SER A 189 3.46 6.03 14.11
C SER A 189 4.43 6.56 13.06
N TRP A 190 4.18 6.26 11.79
CA TRP A 190 4.92 6.78 10.64
C TRP A 190 4.45 8.16 10.19
N SER A 191 3.51 8.77 10.92
CA SER A 191 2.95 10.10 10.63
C SER A 191 2.25 10.20 9.28
N PHE A 192 1.63 9.13 8.80
CA PHE A 192 0.77 9.19 7.61
C PHE A 192 -0.46 10.08 7.86
N PRO A 193 -1.04 10.71 6.81
CA PRO A 193 -2.30 11.42 6.90
C PRO A 193 -3.44 10.55 7.45
N ALA A 194 -4.38 11.19 8.19
CA ALA A 194 -5.47 10.50 8.86
C ALA A 194 -6.32 9.62 7.92
N VAL A 195 -6.52 10.05 6.68
CA VAL A 195 -7.29 9.30 5.67
C VAL A 195 -6.77 7.88 5.44
N TYR A 196 -5.45 7.66 5.53
CA TYR A 196 -4.86 6.33 5.36
C TYR A 196 -4.93 5.51 6.63
N VAL A 197 -4.83 6.16 7.79
CA VAL A 197 -5.05 5.54 9.11
C VAL A 197 -6.49 5.05 9.21
N ASP A 198 -7.45 5.89 8.85
CA ASP A 198 -8.87 5.56 8.84
C ASP A 198 -9.16 4.40 7.87
N ALA A 199 -8.58 4.44 6.67
CA ALA A 199 -8.75 3.38 5.69
C ALA A 199 -8.22 2.04 6.20
N ALA A 200 -7.05 2.01 6.84
CA ALA A 200 -6.51 0.80 7.45
C ALA A 200 -7.38 0.29 8.62
N LEU A 201 -7.95 1.19 9.41
CA LEU A 201 -8.76 0.83 10.58
C LEU A 201 -10.17 0.35 10.19
N GLU A 202 -10.79 1.01 9.22
CA GLU A 202 -12.23 0.91 8.96
C GLU A 202 -12.57 0.10 7.68
N HIS A 203 -11.58 -0.36 6.89
CA HIS A 203 -11.90 -1.20 5.74
C HIS A 203 -12.62 -2.48 6.18
N GLY A 204 -13.63 -2.86 5.41
CA GLY A 204 -14.55 -3.95 5.75
C GLY A 204 -15.70 -3.57 6.70
N SER A 205 -15.65 -2.40 7.35
CA SER A 205 -16.73 -1.88 8.20
C SER A 205 -16.73 -0.35 8.18
N PRO A 206 -17.03 0.28 7.02
CA PRO A 206 -16.91 1.73 6.86
C PRO A 206 -17.85 2.47 7.79
N ASN A 207 -17.30 3.43 8.55
CA ASN A 207 -18.07 4.32 9.40
C ASN A 207 -18.58 5.51 8.60
N ALA A 208 -19.90 5.66 8.49
CA ALA A 208 -20.53 6.75 7.73
C ALA A 208 -20.24 8.15 8.32
N ALA A 209 -19.84 8.24 9.59
CA ALA A 209 -19.49 9.48 10.26
C ALA A 209 -18.03 9.90 10.04
N SER A 210 -17.18 9.03 9.51
CA SER A 210 -15.77 9.35 9.22
C SER A 210 -15.65 10.45 8.18
N ALA A 211 -14.70 11.36 8.40
CA ALA A 211 -14.32 12.37 7.40
C ALA A 211 -13.76 11.74 6.12
N SER A 212 -13.18 10.55 6.25
CA SER A 212 -12.56 9.77 5.17
C SER A 212 -13.54 8.77 4.50
N LYS A 213 -14.84 8.87 4.80
CA LYS A 213 -15.87 7.86 4.41
C LYS A 213 -15.87 7.45 2.94
N GLN A 214 -15.62 8.37 2.02
CA GLN A 214 -15.58 8.07 0.58
C GLN A 214 -14.39 7.18 0.23
N VAL A 215 -13.22 7.50 0.77
CA VAL A 215 -12.00 6.73 0.57
C VAL A 215 -12.12 5.34 1.21
N VAL A 216 -12.59 5.29 2.46
CA VAL A 216 -12.82 4.02 3.18
C VAL A 216 -13.83 3.14 2.43
N ALA A 217 -14.94 3.71 1.96
CA ALA A 217 -15.96 2.97 1.19
C ALA A 217 -15.39 2.41 -0.13
N ALA A 218 -14.60 3.21 -0.85
CA ALA A 218 -13.96 2.76 -2.08
C ALA A 218 -12.97 1.61 -1.82
N VAL A 219 -12.15 1.72 -0.77
CA VAL A 219 -11.20 0.66 -0.38
C VAL A 219 -11.96 -0.59 0.05
N THR A 220 -13.01 -0.47 0.89
CA THR A 220 -13.82 -1.61 1.32
C THR A 220 -14.45 -2.34 0.13
N ALA A 221 -15.03 -1.61 -0.81
CA ALA A 221 -15.63 -2.22 -2.00
C ALA A 221 -14.58 -2.90 -2.89
N ALA A 222 -13.42 -2.27 -3.06
CA ALA A 222 -12.31 -2.82 -3.83
C ALA A 222 -11.72 -4.08 -3.19
N ASP A 223 -11.56 -4.08 -1.86
CA ASP A 223 -11.08 -5.22 -1.09
C ASP A 223 -12.02 -6.43 -1.21
N LEU A 224 -13.33 -6.22 -1.05
CA LEU A 224 -14.33 -7.27 -1.23
C LEU A 224 -14.28 -7.91 -2.63
N VAL A 225 -14.08 -7.12 -3.67
CA VAL A 225 -13.91 -7.63 -5.04
C VAL A 225 -12.60 -8.40 -5.15
N GLY A 226 -11.50 -7.85 -4.64
CA GLY A 226 -10.18 -8.48 -4.67
C GLY A 226 -10.13 -9.80 -3.90
N ALA A 227 -10.76 -9.85 -2.72
CA ALA A 227 -10.85 -11.05 -1.90
C ALA A 227 -11.67 -12.17 -2.58
N ASN A 228 -12.75 -11.81 -3.28
CA ASN A 228 -13.56 -12.79 -4.02
C ASN A 228 -12.84 -13.28 -5.27
N TRP A 229 -12.15 -12.43 -5.98
CA TRP A 229 -11.36 -12.80 -7.16
C TRP A 229 -10.23 -13.77 -6.81
N ALA A 230 -9.59 -13.58 -5.66
CA ALA A 230 -8.56 -14.48 -5.17
C ALA A 230 -9.08 -15.85 -4.66
N ARG A 231 -10.41 -16.04 -4.57
CA ARG A 231 -11.04 -17.31 -4.22
C ARG A 231 -11.26 -18.24 -5.41
N GLU A 232 -11.10 -17.75 -6.65
CA GLU A 232 -11.22 -18.58 -7.83
C GLU A 232 -10.10 -19.64 -7.88
N PRO A 233 -10.42 -20.89 -8.28
CA PRO A 233 -9.45 -22.00 -8.27
C PRO A 233 -8.29 -21.83 -9.26
N ASP A 234 -8.42 -20.89 -10.20
CA ASP A 234 -7.35 -20.54 -11.14
C ASP A 234 -7.07 -19.03 -11.01
N PRO A 235 -6.25 -18.62 -10.03
CA PRO A 235 -5.93 -17.20 -9.87
C PRO A 235 -5.33 -16.70 -11.18
N PRO A 236 -5.75 -15.53 -11.68
CA PRO A 236 -5.19 -14.96 -12.88
C PRO A 236 -3.67 -14.95 -12.76
N ARG A 237 -3.01 -15.40 -13.81
CA ARG A 237 -1.54 -15.39 -13.87
C ARG A 237 -1.06 -14.00 -13.47
N PRO A 238 -0.04 -13.90 -12.62
CA PRO A 238 0.56 -12.62 -12.28
C PRO A 238 0.73 -11.82 -13.57
N LEU A 239 0.26 -10.59 -13.59
CA LEU A 239 0.39 -9.73 -14.75
C LEU A 239 1.85 -9.77 -15.19
N ALA A 240 2.10 -10.44 -16.32
CA ALA A 240 3.44 -10.69 -16.82
C ALA A 240 4.11 -9.30 -17.01
N GLY A 241 5.14 -9.02 -16.24
CA GLY A 241 5.82 -7.73 -16.21
C GLY A 241 5.74 -6.94 -14.90
N LEU A 242 4.87 -7.34 -13.95
CA LEU A 242 4.86 -6.81 -12.58
C LEU A 242 5.54 -7.82 -11.64
N ALA A 243 6.71 -8.31 -12.02
CA ALA A 243 7.57 -9.00 -11.08
C ALA A 243 7.85 -8.07 -9.89
N PRO A 244 7.86 -8.56 -8.64
CA PRO A 244 8.20 -7.74 -7.48
C PRO A 244 9.55 -7.07 -7.75
N PHE A 245 9.53 -5.75 -7.68
CA PHE A 245 10.65 -4.84 -8.00
C PHE A 245 11.79 -4.97 -7.03
#